data_ae602f7e60785989bc0a9d079faf24ca
#
_entry.id   ae602f7e60785989bc0a9d079faf24ca
#
_cell.length_a   1.000
_cell.length_b   1.000
_cell.length_c   1.000
_cell.angle_alpha   90.00
_cell.angle_beta   90.00
_cell.angle_gamma   90.00
#
_symmetry.space_group_name_H-M   'P 1'
#
loop_
_entity.id
_entity.type
_entity.pdbx_description
1 polymer ?
#
loop_
_entity_poly.entity_id
_entity_poly.type
_entity_poly.pdbx_seq_one_letter_code
_entity_poly.pdbx_strand_id
1 'polypeptide(L)'
;MILENLKISGVQQAHKDDKITFTSLTAWPGELVCGEGRYRENFSPSPSGRGKGEGSVERRAAIFIGPKFGTVQRADLVAAAREAGDAGFDVLIACAFNYEAHTTEFNKLGLIPVLKARMNADLHMAEDLKNTGKGNLFVIFGEPDIELIPEKDDKLRVKVKGVDVFKPQTGEVISDGADGIACWFIDTDYNEESFFVRHAYFLGQNDPYAALKTTLKAEIDSDAWATLHSDSSRLFEKPKSGRIAIKVINHLGDEVMKVFRV
;
A
#
# COMPACT_ATOMS: atom_id res chain seq x y z
N MET A 1 -8.61 9.97 19.41
CA MET A 1 -8.91 8.59 19.01
C MET A 1 -7.95 8.10 17.91
N ILE A 2 -7.95 8.59 16.64
CA ILE A 2 -7.05 8.06 15.59
C ILE A 2 -5.58 8.23 15.95
N LEU A 3 -5.14 9.42 16.43
CA LEU A 3 -3.76 9.65 16.84
C LEU A 3 -3.34 8.75 18.03
N GLU A 4 -4.24 8.44 18.95
CA GLU A 4 -3.97 7.53 20.08
C GLU A 4 -3.77 6.09 19.58
N ASN A 5 -4.63 5.62 18.69
CA ASN A 5 -4.47 4.32 18.07
C ASN A 5 -3.18 4.25 17.25
N LEU A 6 -2.85 5.29 16.50
CA LEU A 6 -1.60 5.39 15.75
C LEU A 6 -0.37 5.34 16.68
N LYS A 7 -0.43 6.01 17.83
CA LYS A 7 0.64 5.97 18.83
C LYS A 7 0.87 4.57 19.39
N ILE A 8 -0.22 3.83 19.64
CA ILE A 8 -0.16 2.50 20.24
C ILE A 8 0.22 1.45 19.21
N SER A 9 -0.43 1.48 18.02
CA SER A 9 -0.22 0.47 17.00
C SER A 9 1.01 0.73 16.13
N GLY A 10 1.48 2.00 16.04
CA GLY A 10 2.48 2.38 15.05
C GLY A 10 1.99 2.21 13.61
N VAL A 11 2.91 2.28 12.65
CA VAL A 11 2.64 2.08 11.23
C VAL A 11 3.40 0.87 10.72
N GLN A 12 2.68 -0.16 10.28
CA GLN A 12 3.26 -1.35 9.70
C GLN A 12 3.71 -1.07 8.27
N GLN A 13 4.94 -1.43 7.95
CA GLN A 13 5.45 -1.41 6.57
C GLN A 13 5.24 -2.78 5.90
N ALA A 14 5.69 -2.94 4.67
CA ALA A 14 5.45 -4.15 3.89
C ALA A 14 5.99 -5.44 4.54
N HIS A 15 7.11 -5.35 5.26
CA HIS A 15 7.65 -6.50 5.99
C HIS A 15 7.16 -6.52 7.43
N LYS A 16 6.88 -7.71 7.93
CA LYS A 16 6.30 -7.94 9.26
C LYS A 16 7.14 -7.35 10.40
N ASP A 17 8.45 -7.30 10.21
CA ASP A 17 9.42 -6.79 11.19
C ASP A 17 9.76 -5.31 10.98
N ASP A 18 9.22 -4.68 9.93
CA ASP A 18 9.49 -3.29 9.58
C ASP A 18 8.30 -2.40 9.98
N LYS A 19 8.37 -1.87 11.20
CA LYS A 19 7.32 -1.08 11.80
C LYS A 19 7.84 0.24 12.32
N ILE A 20 7.17 1.34 11.95
CA ILE A 20 7.43 2.64 12.53
C ILE A 20 6.74 2.70 13.91
N THR A 21 7.54 2.76 14.95
CA THR A 21 7.05 2.89 16.33
C THR A 21 7.39 4.29 16.84
N PHE A 22 6.36 5.04 17.26
CA PHE A 22 6.55 6.40 17.75
C PHE A 22 7.03 6.42 19.19
N THR A 23 8.10 7.16 19.45
CA THR A 23 8.55 7.49 20.80
C THR A 23 7.66 8.54 21.43
N SER A 24 7.16 9.47 20.62
CA SER A 24 6.13 10.44 21.01
C SER A 24 5.22 10.75 19.83
N LEU A 25 3.94 10.99 20.11
CA LEU A 25 2.97 11.47 19.13
C LEU A 25 2.07 12.49 19.83
N THR A 26 2.08 13.72 19.31
CA THR A 26 1.35 14.86 19.87
C THR A 26 0.57 15.57 18.78
N ALA A 27 -0.50 16.27 19.14
CA ALA A 27 -1.24 17.09 18.20
C ALA A 27 -0.35 18.23 17.67
N TRP A 28 -0.51 18.55 16.40
CA TRP A 28 0.17 19.66 15.71
C TRP A 28 -0.89 20.64 15.21
N PRO A 29 -0.71 21.96 15.39
CA PRO A 29 -1.71 22.96 15.05
C PRO A 29 -1.62 23.41 13.58
N GLY A 30 -1.47 22.48 12.63
CA GLY A 30 -1.44 22.75 11.22
C GLY A 30 -2.83 22.74 10.58
N GLU A 31 -2.93 23.14 9.33
CA GLU A 31 -4.16 23.11 8.55
C GLU A 31 -4.50 21.69 8.10
N LEU A 32 -3.51 20.98 7.56
CA LEU A 32 -3.62 19.61 7.09
C LEU A 32 -2.83 18.64 7.97
N VAL A 33 -1.67 19.07 8.45
CA VAL A 33 -0.86 18.31 9.40
C VAL A 33 -1.46 18.46 10.80
N CYS A 34 -2.04 17.38 11.31
CA CYS A 34 -2.73 17.37 12.60
C CYS A 34 -1.91 16.76 13.75
N GLY A 35 -0.76 16.18 13.46
CA GLY A 35 0.10 15.55 14.47
C GLY A 35 1.58 15.62 14.14
N GLU A 36 2.40 15.64 15.20
CA GLU A 36 3.85 15.45 15.16
C GLU A 36 4.18 14.10 15.81
N GLY A 37 4.77 13.20 15.04
CA GLY A 37 5.32 11.93 15.52
C GLY A 37 6.84 12.00 15.59
N ARG A 38 7.44 11.43 16.65
CA ARG A 38 8.88 11.19 16.70
C ARG A 38 9.14 9.70 16.74
N TYR A 39 10.08 9.23 15.97
CA TYR A 39 10.46 7.82 15.93
C TYR A 39 11.97 7.69 15.72
N ARG A 40 12.50 6.52 16.08
CA ARG A 40 13.92 6.22 15.90
C ARG A 40 14.09 5.34 14.68
N GLU A 41 15.03 5.72 13.86
CA GLU A 41 15.45 5.01 12.69
C GLU A 41 16.78 4.33 12.96
N ASN A 42 16.85 3.00 12.83
CA ASN A 42 18.06 2.22 13.01
C ASN A 42 18.79 2.11 11.67
N PHE A 43 20.05 2.52 11.63
CA PHE A 43 20.89 2.32 10.46
C PHE A 43 21.60 0.99 10.56
N SER A 44 21.37 0.10 9.59
CA SER A 44 22.31 -0.99 9.32
C SER A 44 23.54 -0.41 8.63
N PRO A 45 24.77 -0.66 9.11
CA PRO A 45 25.97 -0.14 8.49
C PRO A 45 26.11 -0.69 7.07
N SER A 46 26.28 0.21 6.10
CA SER A 46 26.63 -0.15 4.72
C SER A 46 27.90 -1.01 4.68
N PRO A 47 28.00 -2.03 3.82
CA PRO A 47 29.13 -2.97 3.80
C PRO A 47 30.48 -2.36 3.37
N SER A 48 30.56 -1.08 3.11
CA SER A 48 31.77 -0.39 2.63
C SER A 48 32.20 0.81 3.46
N GLY A 49 32.34 0.68 4.79
CA GLY A 49 32.84 1.81 5.56
C GLY A 49 33.26 1.46 6.97
N ARG A 50 34.52 1.74 7.30
CA ARG A 50 35.10 1.68 8.65
C ARG A 50 34.29 2.54 9.63
N GLY A 51 33.53 1.91 10.51
CA GLY A 51 32.85 2.58 11.62
C GLY A 51 31.85 1.63 12.28
N LYS A 52 32.24 0.96 13.37
CA LYS A 52 31.33 0.29 14.28
C LYS A 52 30.56 1.38 15.04
N GLY A 53 29.32 1.57 14.71
CA GLY A 53 28.40 2.40 15.44
C GLY A 53 26.98 2.06 14.99
N GLU A 54 26.26 1.28 15.77
CA GLU A 54 24.81 1.24 15.70
C GLU A 54 24.32 2.64 16.09
N GLY A 55 23.99 3.46 15.10
CA GLY A 55 23.44 4.80 15.29
C GLY A 55 21.94 4.78 15.04
N SER A 56 21.17 5.26 16.00
CA SER A 56 19.77 5.59 15.74
C SER A 56 19.64 7.09 15.58
N VAL A 57 18.95 7.55 14.52
CA VAL A 57 18.61 8.98 14.34
C VAL A 57 17.14 9.15 14.69
N GLU A 58 16.83 10.17 15.48
CA GLU A 58 15.46 10.58 15.73
C GLU A 58 14.93 11.36 14.53
N ARG A 59 13.74 10.96 14.03
CA ARG A 59 13.05 11.58 12.90
C ARG A 59 11.75 12.20 13.39
N ARG A 60 11.35 13.28 12.72
CA ARG A 60 10.08 13.99 12.93
C ARG A 60 9.14 13.67 11.79
N ALA A 61 8.02 13.05 12.09
CA ALA A 61 6.97 12.74 11.12
C ALA A 61 5.81 13.72 11.26
N ALA A 62 5.42 14.34 10.15
CA ALA A 62 4.16 15.03 10.03
C ALA A 62 3.04 13.99 9.82
N ILE A 63 1.95 14.09 10.57
CA ILE A 63 0.80 13.20 10.45
C ILE A 63 -0.35 13.97 9.80
N PHE A 64 -0.79 13.47 8.65
CA PHE A 64 -2.03 13.87 7.99
C PHE A 64 -3.07 12.76 8.18
N ILE A 65 -4.29 13.13 8.54
CA ILE A 65 -5.42 12.19 8.65
C ILE A 65 -6.46 12.61 7.63
N GLY A 66 -6.72 11.72 6.68
CA GLY A 66 -7.76 11.90 5.67
C GLY A 66 -9.18 11.86 6.25
N PRO A 67 -10.18 12.19 5.44
CA PRO A 67 -11.57 12.21 5.86
C PRO A 67 -12.06 10.82 6.29
N LYS A 68 -12.94 10.79 7.31
CA LYS A 68 -13.55 9.53 7.79
C LYS A 68 -14.35 8.83 6.69
N PHE A 69 -15.06 9.62 5.88
CA PHE A 69 -15.82 9.16 4.72
C PHE A 69 -15.39 10.01 3.53
N GLY A 70 -14.69 9.39 2.60
CA GLY A 70 -14.15 10.05 1.42
C GLY A 70 -12.81 9.47 0.99
N THR A 71 -12.23 10.09 -0.02
CA THR A 71 -11.00 9.63 -0.66
C THR A 71 -9.97 10.76 -0.62
N VAL A 72 -8.76 10.46 -0.18
CA VAL A 72 -7.64 11.41 -0.23
C VAL A 72 -7.16 11.53 -1.68
N GLN A 73 -7.15 12.75 -2.17
CA GLN A 73 -6.72 13.07 -3.51
C GLN A 73 -5.23 13.42 -3.55
N ARG A 74 -4.65 13.37 -4.74
CA ARG A 74 -3.27 13.80 -4.95
C ARG A 74 -3.02 15.25 -4.50
N ALA A 75 -3.99 16.14 -4.72
CA ALA A 75 -3.91 17.54 -4.30
C ALA A 75 -3.76 17.69 -2.78
N ASP A 76 -4.49 16.89 -2.00
CA ASP A 76 -4.42 16.88 -0.53
C ASP A 76 -3.02 16.48 -0.05
N LEU A 77 -2.45 15.43 -0.65
CA LEU A 77 -1.10 14.96 -0.32
C LEU A 77 -0.03 15.99 -0.67
N VAL A 78 -0.18 16.68 -1.81
CA VAL A 78 0.74 17.75 -2.21
C VAL A 78 0.69 18.91 -1.21
N ALA A 79 -0.50 19.34 -0.80
CA ALA A 79 -0.67 20.43 0.16
C ALA A 79 -0.13 20.03 1.55
N ALA A 80 -0.44 18.84 2.05
CA ALA A 80 0.07 18.34 3.31
C ALA A 80 1.61 18.17 3.31
N ALA A 81 2.19 17.71 2.18
CA ALA A 81 3.64 17.57 2.06
C ALA A 81 4.36 18.93 2.01
N ARG A 82 3.75 19.97 1.43
CA ARG A 82 4.28 21.34 1.49
C ARG A 82 4.28 21.86 2.93
N GLU A 83 3.15 21.74 3.62
CA GLU A 83 3.02 22.14 5.01
C GLU A 83 4.06 21.42 5.90
N ALA A 84 4.24 20.11 5.71
CA ALA A 84 5.26 19.33 6.39
C ALA A 84 6.68 19.84 6.11
N GLY A 85 6.97 20.17 4.86
CA GLY A 85 8.28 20.73 4.45
C GLY A 85 8.54 22.10 5.07
N ASP A 86 7.55 23.00 5.04
CA ASP A 86 7.66 24.35 5.60
C ASP A 86 7.85 24.31 7.13
N ALA A 87 7.26 23.31 7.80
CA ALA A 87 7.43 23.07 9.24
C ALA A 87 8.69 22.28 9.62
N GLY A 88 9.53 21.90 8.65
CA GLY A 88 10.79 21.20 8.87
C GLY A 88 10.64 19.76 9.36
N PHE A 89 9.60 19.06 8.94
CA PHE A 89 9.47 17.63 9.17
C PHE A 89 10.35 16.81 8.21
N ASP A 90 10.73 15.61 8.64
CA ASP A 90 11.55 14.69 7.84
C ASP A 90 10.73 13.83 6.87
N VAL A 91 9.46 13.57 7.21
CA VAL A 91 8.56 12.70 6.45
C VAL A 91 7.10 13.09 6.69
N LEU A 92 6.25 12.92 5.68
CA LEU A 92 4.80 12.96 5.83
C LEU A 92 4.25 11.53 5.89
N ILE A 93 3.53 11.21 6.96
CA ILE A 93 2.73 9.98 7.07
C ILE A 93 1.27 10.37 6.89
N ALA A 94 0.73 10.05 5.73
CA ALA A 94 -0.67 10.27 5.43
C ALA A 94 -1.46 9.02 5.80
N CYS A 95 -2.44 9.17 6.69
CA CYS A 95 -3.32 8.10 7.16
C CYS A 95 -4.72 8.28 6.57
N ALA A 96 -5.22 7.34 5.79
CA ALA A 96 -6.56 7.41 5.21
C ALA A 96 -7.17 6.04 4.98
N PHE A 97 -8.50 5.98 4.95
CA PHE A 97 -9.23 4.76 4.59
C PHE A 97 -9.16 4.49 3.09
N ASN A 98 -9.25 5.56 2.29
CA ASN A 98 -9.21 5.45 0.83
C ASN A 98 -8.29 6.49 0.20
N TYR A 99 -7.60 6.09 -0.86
CA TYR A 99 -6.78 6.94 -1.69
C TYR A 99 -7.24 6.87 -3.15
N GLU A 100 -7.17 8.00 -3.83
CA GLU A 100 -7.35 8.05 -5.28
C GLU A 100 -6.27 7.23 -5.99
N ALA A 101 -6.61 6.56 -7.09
CA ALA A 101 -5.68 5.70 -7.84
C ALA A 101 -4.41 6.43 -8.29
N HIS A 102 -4.53 7.72 -8.64
CA HIS A 102 -3.39 8.54 -9.07
C HIS A 102 -2.47 9.03 -7.93
N THR A 103 -2.80 8.71 -6.69
CA THR A 103 -1.92 8.99 -5.54
C THR A 103 -0.80 7.96 -5.39
N THR A 104 -0.91 6.79 -6.02
CA THR A 104 0.05 5.69 -5.88
C THR A 104 1.46 6.10 -6.28
N GLU A 105 1.61 6.88 -7.35
CA GLU A 105 2.91 7.35 -7.85
C GLU A 105 3.49 8.54 -7.07
N PHE A 106 2.74 9.10 -6.11
CA PHE A 106 3.16 10.25 -5.33
C PHE A 106 3.85 9.81 -4.04
N ASN A 107 5.16 9.60 -4.08
CA ASN A 107 5.95 9.10 -2.96
C ASN A 107 6.89 10.15 -2.34
N LYS A 108 7.01 11.34 -2.97
CA LYS A 108 7.90 12.39 -2.50
C LYS A 108 7.49 13.75 -3.04
N LEU A 109 7.66 14.80 -2.24
CA LEU A 109 7.59 16.19 -2.67
C LEU A 109 8.86 16.93 -2.23
N GLY A 110 9.72 17.33 -3.17
CA GLY A 110 11.01 17.92 -2.83
C GLY A 110 11.87 16.98 -1.98
N LEU A 111 12.16 17.37 -0.75
CA LEU A 111 12.91 16.55 0.21
C LEU A 111 12.02 15.71 1.13
N ILE A 112 10.70 15.91 1.10
CA ILE A 112 9.74 15.25 2.00
C ILE A 112 9.25 13.96 1.37
N PRO A 113 9.62 12.79 1.91
CA PRO A 113 8.99 11.52 1.57
C PRO A 113 7.53 11.51 2.03
N VAL A 114 6.67 10.85 1.26
CA VAL A 114 5.24 10.70 1.56
C VAL A 114 4.90 9.23 1.71
N LEU A 115 4.63 8.82 2.93
CA LEU A 115 4.19 7.48 3.27
C LEU A 115 2.66 7.45 3.35
N LYS A 116 2.05 6.61 2.54
CA LYS A 116 0.59 6.44 2.51
C LYS A 116 0.22 5.24 3.38
N ALA A 117 -0.25 5.51 4.59
CA ALA A 117 -0.69 4.50 5.54
C ALA A 117 -2.20 4.30 5.40
N ARG A 118 -2.61 3.13 4.94
CA ARG A 118 -4.03 2.77 4.91
C ARG A 118 -4.52 2.47 6.32
N MET A 119 -5.64 3.06 6.67
CA MET A 119 -6.34 2.81 7.92
C MET A 119 -7.27 1.60 7.77
N ASN A 120 -7.19 0.66 8.72
CA ASN A 120 -8.09 -0.48 8.75
C ASN A 120 -9.52 -0.04 9.08
N ALA A 121 -10.51 -0.68 8.44
CA ALA A 121 -11.93 -0.42 8.68
C ALA A 121 -12.35 -0.63 10.14
N ASP A 122 -11.63 -1.46 10.90
CA ASP A 122 -11.86 -1.68 12.33
C ASP A 122 -11.77 -0.38 13.15
N LEU A 123 -11.04 0.63 12.64
CA LEU A 123 -10.98 1.95 13.27
C LEU A 123 -12.33 2.69 13.28
N HIS A 124 -13.28 2.34 12.40
CA HIS A 124 -14.65 2.84 12.45
C HIS A 124 -15.44 2.29 13.64
N MET A 125 -15.06 1.07 14.08
CA MET A 125 -15.71 0.34 15.18
C MET A 125 -14.91 0.42 16.47
N ALA A 126 -13.88 1.25 16.54
CA ALA A 126 -12.91 1.30 17.65
C ALA A 126 -13.52 1.64 19.01
N GLU A 127 -14.70 2.27 19.04
CA GLU A 127 -15.43 2.54 20.29
C GLU A 127 -16.07 1.27 20.87
N ASP A 128 -16.42 0.30 20.01
CA ASP A 128 -17.08 -0.97 20.37
C ASP A 128 -16.06 -2.09 20.61
N LEU A 129 -14.88 -2.00 20.00
CA LEU A 129 -13.82 -3.01 20.04
C LEU A 129 -12.71 -2.62 21.03
N LYS A 130 -12.86 -2.93 22.31
CA LYS A 130 -11.89 -2.61 23.37
C LYS A 130 -10.48 -3.25 23.22
N ASN A 131 -10.21 -4.01 22.16
CA ASN A 131 -8.97 -4.76 21.96
C ASN A 131 -8.27 -4.51 20.61
N THR A 132 -8.44 -3.34 19.99
CA THR A 132 -7.83 -3.00 18.71
C THR A 132 -6.29 -2.86 18.74
N GLY A 133 -5.66 -2.89 19.91
CA GLY A 133 -4.20 -2.72 20.07
C GLY A 133 -3.32 -3.86 19.52
N LYS A 134 -3.88 -4.94 19.00
CA LYS A 134 -3.13 -6.10 18.48
C LYS A 134 -3.18 -6.26 16.96
N GLY A 135 -3.90 -5.41 16.24
CA GLY A 135 -4.00 -5.47 14.78
C GLY A 135 -3.11 -4.47 14.06
N ASN A 136 -2.85 -4.71 12.78
CA ASN A 136 -2.20 -3.76 11.89
C ASN A 136 -3.24 -2.70 11.47
N LEU A 137 -3.43 -1.68 12.32
CA LEU A 137 -4.44 -0.65 12.10
C LEU A 137 -4.03 0.38 11.05
N PHE A 138 -2.72 0.55 10.84
CA PHE A 138 -2.13 1.46 9.87
C PHE A 138 -1.06 0.70 9.11
N VAL A 139 -1.25 0.54 7.80
CA VAL A 139 -0.35 -0.24 6.95
C VAL A 139 0.07 0.58 5.75
N ILE A 140 1.38 0.66 5.51
CA ILE A 140 1.94 1.23 4.28
C ILE A 140 1.99 0.09 3.27
N PHE A 141 1.16 0.20 2.24
CA PHE A 141 1.21 -0.69 1.10
C PHE A 141 2.15 -0.11 0.04
N GLY A 142 3.05 -0.94 -0.45
CA GLY A 142 3.94 -0.56 -1.53
C GLY A 142 3.21 -0.38 -2.86
N GLU A 143 3.90 0.16 -3.84
CA GLU A 143 3.38 0.35 -5.18
C GLU A 143 3.50 -0.95 -5.98
N PRO A 144 2.42 -1.52 -6.56
CA PRO A 144 2.55 -2.72 -7.37
C PRO A 144 3.33 -2.44 -8.66
N ASP A 145 4.40 -3.23 -8.88
CA ASP A 145 5.16 -3.24 -10.14
C ASP A 145 4.42 -4.10 -11.16
N ILE A 146 3.81 -3.43 -12.12
CA ILE A 146 2.94 -4.02 -13.12
C ILE A 146 3.49 -3.74 -14.51
N GLU A 147 3.67 -4.80 -15.28
CA GLU A 147 4.07 -4.74 -16.68
C GLU A 147 2.89 -5.05 -17.60
N LEU A 148 2.67 -4.16 -18.58
CA LEU A 148 1.74 -4.38 -19.67
C LEU A 148 2.51 -4.96 -20.86
N ILE A 149 2.13 -6.14 -21.31
CA ILE A 149 2.79 -6.87 -22.40
C ILE A 149 1.84 -6.85 -23.62
N PRO A 150 2.18 -6.08 -24.67
CA PRO A 150 1.44 -6.14 -25.93
C PRO A 150 1.67 -7.49 -26.59
N GLU A 151 0.61 -8.10 -27.08
CA GLU A 151 0.62 -9.38 -27.76
C GLU A 151 0.10 -9.22 -29.20
N LYS A 152 0.17 -10.29 -29.99
CA LYS A 152 -0.36 -10.30 -31.37
C LYS A 152 -1.89 -10.09 -31.37
N ASP A 153 -2.42 -9.66 -32.49
CA ASP A 153 -3.86 -9.49 -32.74
C ASP A 153 -4.53 -8.49 -31.79
N ASP A 154 -3.80 -7.39 -31.46
CA ASP A 154 -4.28 -6.29 -30.60
C ASP A 154 -4.71 -6.75 -29.19
N LYS A 155 -4.07 -7.82 -28.70
CA LYS A 155 -4.28 -8.37 -27.37
C LYS A 155 -3.25 -7.87 -26.38
N LEU A 156 -3.61 -7.95 -25.12
CA LEU A 156 -2.79 -7.56 -23.99
C LEU A 156 -2.66 -8.71 -22.98
N ARG A 157 -1.53 -8.71 -22.30
CA ARG A 157 -1.28 -9.47 -21.08
C ARG A 157 -0.78 -8.54 -20.01
N VAL A 158 -1.17 -8.79 -18.79
CA VAL A 158 -0.66 -8.10 -17.60
C VAL A 158 0.22 -9.05 -16.83
N LYS A 159 1.36 -8.57 -16.34
CA LYS A 159 2.22 -9.29 -15.41
C LYS A 159 2.44 -8.43 -14.17
N VAL A 160 2.18 -9.01 -13.00
CA VAL A 160 2.49 -8.42 -11.69
C VAL A 160 3.83 -8.96 -11.24
N LYS A 161 4.86 -8.10 -11.21
CA LYS A 161 6.24 -8.50 -10.84
C LYS A 161 6.44 -8.54 -9.33
N GLY A 162 5.68 -7.72 -8.60
CA GLY A 162 5.81 -7.61 -7.17
C GLY A 162 5.23 -6.30 -6.64
N VAL A 163 5.75 -5.88 -5.51
CA VAL A 163 5.38 -4.63 -4.85
C VAL A 163 6.64 -3.85 -4.53
N ASP A 164 6.71 -2.62 -5.02
CA ASP A 164 7.80 -1.69 -4.72
C ASP A 164 7.49 -0.96 -3.42
N VAL A 165 8.37 -1.10 -2.45
CA VAL A 165 8.26 -0.40 -1.16
C VAL A 165 9.32 0.68 -1.08
N PHE A 166 8.87 1.92 -0.95
CA PHE A 166 9.78 3.03 -0.70
C PHE A 166 10.24 3.00 0.76
N LYS A 167 11.55 2.87 0.98
CA LYS A 167 12.16 3.03 2.30
C LYS A 167 12.62 4.49 2.46
N PRO A 168 11.95 5.29 3.30
CA PRO A 168 12.32 6.69 3.51
C PRO A 168 13.72 6.84 4.12
N GLN A 169 14.19 5.80 4.80
CA GLN A 169 15.47 5.71 5.48
C GLN A 169 16.65 5.81 4.52
N THR A 170 16.62 5.03 3.46
CA THR A 170 17.68 4.97 2.48
C THR A 170 17.38 5.80 1.23
N GLY A 171 16.12 6.21 1.06
CA GLY A 171 15.63 6.82 -0.17
C GLY A 171 15.52 5.82 -1.34
N GLU A 172 15.70 4.53 -1.04
CA GLU A 172 15.66 3.45 -2.03
C GLU A 172 14.26 2.86 -2.16
N VAL A 173 13.95 2.40 -3.35
CA VAL A 173 12.79 1.55 -3.61
C VAL A 173 13.27 0.11 -3.57
N ILE A 174 12.70 -0.69 -2.68
CA ILE A 174 12.94 -2.12 -2.61
C ILE A 174 11.78 -2.81 -3.30
N SER A 175 12.09 -3.57 -4.34
CA SER A 175 11.12 -4.41 -5.03
C SER A 175 11.05 -5.77 -4.35
N ASP A 176 9.89 -6.05 -3.76
CA ASP A 176 9.56 -7.40 -3.31
C ASP A 176 8.93 -8.17 -4.47
N GLY A 177 9.21 -9.46 -4.53
CA GLY A 177 8.58 -10.34 -5.50
C GLY A 177 7.06 -10.45 -5.27
N ALA A 178 6.40 -11.18 -6.18
CA ALA A 178 4.96 -11.40 -6.12
C ALA A 178 4.48 -12.17 -4.86
N ASP A 179 5.41 -12.73 -4.08
CA ASP A 179 5.11 -13.51 -2.86
C ASP A 179 4.38 -12.70 -1.77
N GLY A 180 4.57 -11.38 -1.75
CA GLY A 180 3.85 -10.46 -0.84
C GLY A 180 2.39 -10.21 -1.22
N ILE A 181 1.95 -10.68 -2.39
CA ILE A 181 0.62 -10.47 -2.94
C ILE A 181 -0.26 -11.69 -2.66
N ALA A 182 -1.42 -11.47 -2.07
CA ALA A 182 -2.39 -12.55 -1.84
C ALA A 182 -3.22 -12.85 -3.10
N CYS A 183 -3.75 -11.81 -3.72
CA CYS A 183 -4.53 -11.91 -4.96
C CYS A 183 -4.51 -10.58 -5.72
N TRP A 184 -4.87 -10.67 -7.01
CA TRP A 184 -5.00 -9.50 -7.84
C TRP A 184 -6.10 -9.68 -8.89
N PHE A 185 -6.67 -8.56 -9.32
CA PHE A 185 -7.84 -8.52 -10.18
C PHE A 185 -7.62 -7.54 -11.32
N ILE A 186 -8.25 -7.80 -12.47
CA ILE A 186 -8.25 -6.89 -13.60
C ILE A 186 -9.69 -6.55 -13.98
N ASP A 187 -9.94 -5.25 -14.15
CA ASP A 187 -11.01 -4.76 -14.99
C ASP A 187 -10.42 -4.45 -16.36
N THR A 188 -10.73 -5.27 -17.34
CA THR A 188 -10.18 -5.18 -18.69
C THR A 188 -10.83 -4.10 -19.56
N ASP A 189 -11.84 -3.38 -19.07
CA ASP A 189 -12.53 -2.29 -19.78
C ASP A 189 -13.07 -1.29 -18.78
N TYR A 190 -12.16 -0.63 -18.06
CA TYR A 190 -12.48 0.26 -16.95
C TYR A 190 -13.10 1.57 -17.40
N ASN A 191 -14.24 1.93 -16.80
CA ASN A 191 -15.05 3.10 -17.16
C ASN A 191 -14.84 4.33 -16.26
N GLU A 192 -13.89 4.28 -15.32
CA GLU A 192 -13.60 5.32 -14.31
C GLU A 192 -14.68 5.51 -13.23
N GLU A 193 -15.79 4.78 -13.28
CA GLU A 193 -16.85 4.88 -12.28
C GLU A 193 -16.82 3.71 -11.29
N SER A 194 -16.72 2.48 -11.79
CA SER A 194 -16.78 1.27 -10.98
C SER A 194 -15.78 0.24 -11.47
N PHE A 195 -15.15 -0.45 -10.53
CA PHE A 195 -14.24 -1.55 -10.81
C PHE A 195 -15.02 -2.87 -10.94
N PHE A 196 -15.02 -3.48 -12.10
CA PHE A 196 -15.61 -4.79 -12.35
C PHE A 196 -14.54 -5.86 -12.44
N VAL A 197 -14.59 -6.86 -11.58
CA VAL A 197 -13.69 -8.01 -11.64
C VAL A 197 -14.00 -8.86 -12.86
N ARG A 198 -13.17 -8.77 -13.90
CA ARG A 198 -13.26 -9.59 -15.11
C ARG A 198 -12.25 -10.74 -15.08
N HIS A 199 -11.08 -10.53 -14.50
CA HIS A 199 -10.09 -11.56 -14.23
C HIS A 199 -9.69 -11.52 -12.76
N ALA A 200 -9.47 -12.68 -12.16
CA ALA A 200 -9.01 -12.84 -10.79
C ALA A 200 -7.85 -13.84 -10.75
N TYR A 201 -6.80 -13.51 -9.99
CA TYR A 201 -5.60 -14.33 -9.82
C TYR A 201 -5.21 -14.38 -8.36
N PHE A 202 -4.62 -15.51 -7.94
CA PHE A 202 -4.28 -15.78 -6.56
C PHE A 202 -2.79 -16.18 -6.49
N LEU A 203 -2.01 -15.50 -5.63
CA LEU A 203 -0.57 -15.72 -5.50
C LEU A 203 -0.17 -16.15 -4.08
N GLY A 204 -1.13 -16.13 -3.14
CA GLY A 204 -0.85 -16.41 -1.73
C GLY A 204 -0.14 -17.74 -1.50
N GLN A 205 0.85 -17.74 -0.62
CA GLN A 205 1.62 -18.93 -0.24
C GLN A 205 0.77 -20.01 0.45
N ASN A 206 -0.31 -19.63 1.09
CA ASN A 206 -1.27 -20.57 1.67
C ASN A 206 -2.18 -21.03 0.55
N ASP A 207 -2.10 -22.32 0.21
CA ASP A 207 -2.92 -22.94 -0.82
C ASP A 207 -4.39 -22.46 -0.78
N PRO A 208 -4.76 -21.41 -1.56
CA PRO A 208 -6.12 -20.88 -1.52
C PRO A 208 -7.12 -21.88 -2.11
N TYR A 209 -6.64 -22.87 -2.89
CA TYR A 209 -7.43 -23.97 -3.40
C TYR A 209 -7.93 -24.89 -2.25
N ALA A 210 -7.04 -25.24 -1.31
CA ALA A 210 -7.44 -26.04 -0.16
C ALA A 210 -8.50 -25.32 0.70
N ALA A 211 -8.32 -24.01 0.90
CA ALA A 211 -9.28 -23.19 1.64
C ALA A 211 -10.62 -23.10 0.91
N LEU A 212 -10.62 -22.84 -0.41
CA LEU A 212 -11.84 -22.78 -1.23
C LEU A 212 -12.55 -24.14 -1.28
N LYS A 213 -11.82 -25.22 -1.48
CA LYS A 213 -12.38 -26.58 -1.49
C LYS A 213 -13.07 -26.93 -0.17
N THR A 214 -12.43 -26.55 0.95
CA THR A 214 -12.99 -26.76 2.28
C THR A 214 -14.24 -25.93 2.51
N THR A 215 -14.21 -24.65 2.15
CA THR A 215 -15.31 -23.71 2.38
C THR A 215 -16.50 -23.99 1.49
N LEU A 216 -16.28 -24.23 0.20
CA LEU A 216 -17.34 -24.40 -0.79
C LEU A 216 -17.80 -25.86 -0.91
N LYS A 217 -17.06 -26.81 -0.32
CA LYS A 217 -17.26 -28.27 -0.48
C LYS A 217 -17.39 -28.68 -1.95
N ALA A 218 -16.76 -27.93 -2.83
CA ALA A 218 -16.78 -28.13 -4.27
C ALA A 218 -15.47 -28.76 -4.73
N GLU A 219 -15.57 -29.61 -5.73
CA GLU A 219 -14.41 -30.07 -6.46
C GLU A 219 -14.07 -29.04 -7.52
N ILE A 220 -12.89 -28.43 -7.43
CA ILE A 220 -12.40 -27.43 -8.37
C ILE A 220 -11.48 -28.15 -9.35
N ASP A 221 -11.65 -27.90 -10.63
CA ASP A 221 -10.77 -28.42 -11.69
C ASP A 221 -9.34 -27.88 -11.46
N SER A 222 -8.38 -28.81 -11.29
CA SER A 222 -6.99 -28.47 -10.99
C SER A 222 -6.30 -27.69 -12.11
N ASP A 223 -6.65 -27.98 -13.36
CA ASP A 223 -6.03 -27.35 -14.52
C ASP A 223 -6.58 -25.93 -14.70
N ALA A 224 -7.88 -25.74 -14.45
CA ALA A 224 -8.49 -24.42 -14.41
C ALA A 224 -7.91 -23.59 -13.27
N TRP A 225 -7.71 -24.18 -12.08
CA TRP A 225 -7.09 -23.52 -10.96
C TRP A 225 -5.65 -23.08 -11.23
N ALA A 226 -4.84 -23.94 -11.87
CA ALA A 226 -3.45 -23.62 -12.22
C ALA A 226 -3.35 -22.36 -13.09
N THR A 227 -4.37 -22.08 -13.90
CA THR A 227 -4.41 -20.84 -14.70
C THR A 227 -4.76 -19.59 -13.89
N LEU A 228 -5.33 -19.74 -12.70
CA LEU A 228 -5.66 -18.63 -11.80
C LEU A 228 -4.56 -18.40 -10.75
N HIS A 229 -3.72 -19.40 -10.49
CA HIS A 229 -2.55 -19.26 -9.61
C HIS A 229 -1.36 -18.74 -10.44
N SER A 230 -1.41 -17.47 -10.80
CA SER A 230 -0.47 -16.88 -11.74
C SER A 230 -0.20 -15.40 -11.47
N ASP A 231 1.04 -14.99 -11.66
CA ASP A 231 1.47 -13.59 -11.70
C ASP A 231 1.16 -12.91 -13.05
N SER A 232 0.73 -13.71 -14.03
CA SER A 232 0.48 -13.26 -15.40
C SER A 232 -0.96 -13.53 -15.81
N SER A 233 -1.58 -12.55 -16.45
CA SER A 233 -2.97 -12.69 -16.89
C SER A 233 -3.10 -13.60 -18.10
N ARG A 234 -4.33 -14.11 -18.30
CA ARG A 234 -4.75 -14.59 -19.61
C ARG A 234 -4.74 -13.43 -20.59
N LEU A 235 -4.67 -13.75 -21.89
CA LEU A 235 -4.80 -12.76 -22.96
C LEU A 235 -6.22 -12.18 -22.98
N PHE A 236 -6.32 -10.87 -23.20
CA PHE A 236 -7.58 -10.18 -23.40
C PHE A 236 -7.43 -9.12 -24.51
N GLU A 237 -8.52 -8.74 -25.10
CA GLU A 237 -8.57 -7.72 -26.16
C GLU A 237 -8.38 -6.33 -25.55
N LYS A 238 -7.79 -5.41 -26.31
CA LYS A 238 -7.75 -4.01 -25.90
C LYS A 238 -9.16 -3.47 -25.68
N PRO A 239 -9.38 -2.77 -24.57
CA PRO A 239 -10.70 -2.24 -24.24
C PRO A 239 -11.11 -1.09 -25.15
N LYS A 240 -12.41 -0.96 -25.37
CA LYS A 240 -12.98 0.19 -26.10
C LYS A 240 -12.85 1.49 -25.31
N SER A 241 -12.81 1.42 -23.99
CA SER A 241 -12.57 2.56 -23.10
C SER A 241 -11.13 3.10 -23.20
N GLY A 242 -10.20 2.33 -23.77
CA GLY A 242 -8.77 2.63 -23.81
C GLY A 242 -8.13 2.59 -22.42
N ARG A 243 -8.79 1.97 -21.44
CA ARG A 243 -8.31 1.90 -20.04
C ARG A 243 -8.56 0.54 -19.43
N ILE A 244 -7.60 0.10 -18.64
CA ILE A 244 -7.74 -1.05 -17.75
C ILE A 244 -7.43 -0.60 -16.33
N ALA A 245 -8.02 -1.28 -15.34
CA ALA A 245 -7.68 -1.09 -13.95
C ALA A 245 -7.21 -2.41 -13.34
N ILE A 246 -6.18 -2.34 -12.51
CA ILE A 246 -5.61 -3.50 -11.83
C ILE A 246 -5.63 -3.22 -10.34
N LYS A 247 -6.21 -4.14 -9.59
CA LYS A 247 -6.29 -4.10 -8.14
C LYS A 247 -5.44 -5.23 -7.58
N VAL A 248 -4.54 -4.88 -6.66
CA VAL A 248 -3.64 -5.82 -5.98
C VAL A 248 -3.96 -5.80 -4.49
N ILE A 249 -4.05 -6.98 -3.88
CA ILE A 249 -4.34 -7.15 -2.45
C ILE A 249 -3.20 -7.95 -1.83
N ASN A 250 -2.63 -7.42 -0.74
CA ASN A 250 -1.58 -8.08 0.01
C ASN A 250 -2.14 -9.07 1.05
N HIS A 251 -1.23 -9.79 1.74
CA HIS A 251 -1.60 -10.72 2.81
C HIS A 251 -2.22 -10.08 4.05
N LEU A 252 -2.12 -8.76 4.17
CA LEU A 252 -2.70 -7.99 5.27
C LEU A 252 -4.14 -7.51 4.95
N GLY A 253 -4.61 -7.76 3.72
CA GLY A 253 -5.92 -7.35 3.23
C GLY A 253 -5.95 -5.92 2.67
N ASP A 254 -4.80 -5.25 2.57
CA ASP A 254 -4.74 -3.92 1.97
C ASP A 254 -4.78 -4.03 0.45
N GLU A 255 -5.51 -3.10 -0.16
CA GLU A 255 -5.65 -3.05 -1.61
C GLU A 255 -5.09 -1.76 -2.21
N VAL A 256 -4.45 -1.88 -3.35
CA VAL A 256 -4.05 -0.76 -4.19
C VAL A 256 -4.58 -0.97 -5.60
N MET A 257 -5.07 0.09 -6.21
CA MET A 257 -5.56 0.08 -7.58
C MET A 257 -4.69 0.98 -8.45
N LYS A 258 -4.27 0.46 -9.61
CA LYS A 258 -3.63 1.22 -10.68
C LYS A 258 -4.48 1.22 -11.94
N VAL A 259 -4.52 2.36 -12.62
CA VAL A 259 -5.22 2.54 -13.90
C VAL A 259 -4.20 2.79 -14.99
N PHE A 260 -4.31 2.06 -16.09
CA PHE A 260 -3.45 2.18 -17.25
C PHE A 260 -4.26 2.57 -18.48
N ARG A 261 -3.68 3.44 -19.29
CA ARG A 261 -4.14 3.70 -20.66
C ARG A 261 -3.46 2.71 -21.60
N VAL A 262 -4.22 2.08 -22.49
CA VAL A 262 -3.77 1.01 -23.35
C VAL A 262 -4.17 1.20 -24.81
#